data_2532dde602be19b7c6ba68b9d0f7f563
#
_entry.id   2532dde602be19b7c6ba68b9d0f7f563
#
_cell.length_a   1.000
_cell.length_b   1.000
_cell.length_c   1.000
_cell.angle_alpha   90.00
_cell.angle_beta   90.00
_cell.angle_gamma   90.00
#
_symmetry.space_group_name_H-M   'P 1'
#
loop_
_entity.id
_entity.type
_entity.pdbx_description
1 polymer ?
#
loop_
_entity_poly.entity_id
_entity_poly.type
_entity_poly.pdbx_seq_one_letter_code
_entity_poly.pdbx_strand_id
1 'polypeptide(L)'
;MTLTFYKVNDDYRVLDKTLGSSTGSATGHLHEKVNDMKMSVKMPSSVFNTVTASNYVFVDLTQAYYYLESYDVENDCVIVNLVMDVRKTFASQIKNMTVTISRNENMKNGYLSDTGYNALAYEGIQYKTFPNALDDASYILVTVG
;
A
#
# COMPACT_ATOMS: atom_id res chain seq x y z
N MET A 1 1.42 23.80 -12.97
CA MET A 1 1.91 23.09 -11.77
C MET A 1 3.27 22.50 -12.07
N THR A 2 4.11 22.40 -11.04
CA THR A 2 5.45 21.83 -11.18
C THR A 2 5.44 20.37 -10.75
N LEU A 3 6.08 19.51 -11.53
CA LEU A 3 6.28 18.09 -11.24
C LEU A 3 7.78 17.85 -11.06
N THR A 4 8.14 17.16 -10.02
CA THR A 4 9.53 16.72 -9.79
C THR A 4 9.57 15.21 -9.89
N PHE A 5 10.44 14.71 -10.76
CA PHE A 5 10.54 13.30 -11.12
C PHE A 5 11.65 12.61 -10.33
N TYR A 6 11.41 11.37 -9.96
CA TYR A 6 12.35 10.53 -9.20
C TYR A 6 12.40 9.12 -9.77
N LYS A 7 13.50 8.44 -9.52
CA LYS A 7 13.62 6.99 -9.70
C LYS A 7 13.63 6.33 -8.33
N VAL A 8 12.59 5.57 -8.01
CA VAL A 8 12.44 4.88 -6.74
C VAL A 8 12.48 3.38 -6.98
N ASN A 9 13.28 2.66 -6.20
CA ASN A 9 13.42 1.21 -6.27
C ASN A 9 12.71 0.48 -5.14
N ASP A 10 12.19 1.23 -4.16
CA ASP A 10 11.49 0.67 -3.00
C ASP A 10 10.17 0.03 -3.41
N ASP A 11 9.80 -1.06 -2.74
CA ASP A 11 8.52 -1.73 -2.91
C ASP A 11 7.36 -0.78 -2.59
N TYR A 12 6.22 -0.97 -3.27
CA TYR A 12 5.03 -0.16 -3.05
C TYR A 12 4.50 -0.23 -1.60
N ARG A 13 4.87 -1.29 -0.84
CA ARG A 13 4.48 -1.48 0.57
C ARG A 13 5.28 -0.64 1.55
N VAL A 14 6.43 -0.12 1.14
CA VAL A 14 7.27 0.72 2.00
C VAL A 14 6.54 2.03 2.28
N LEU A 15 6.36 2.32 3.57
CA LEU A 15 5.65 3.53 4.02
C LEU A 15 6.42 4.79 3.68
N ASP A 16 7.72 4.80 3.94
CA ASP A 16 8.59 5.97 3.77
C ASP A 16 9.69 5.65 2.76
N LYS A 17 9.35 5.81 1.49
CA LYS A 17 10.26 5.52 0.38
C LYS A 17 11.47 6.43 0.37
N THR A 18 12.61 5.86 0.03
CA THR A 18 13.87 6.58 -0.15
C THR A 18 13.85 7.28 -1.50
N LEU A 19 13.72 8.60 -1.47
CA LEU A 19 13.85 9.42 -2.67
C LEU A 19 15.33 9.69 -2.90
N GLY A 20 15.84 9.21 -4.02
CA GLY A 20 17.18 9.59 -4.50
C GLY A 20 17.19 11.04 -5.02
N SER A 21 18.26 11.42 -5.72
CA SER A 21 18.27 12.69 -6.45
C SER A 21 17.15 12.72 -7.50
N SER A 22 16.58 13.91 -7.72
CA SER A 22 15.57 14.08 -8.76
C SER A 22 16.16 13.82 -10.14
N THR A 23 15.42 13.12 -10.99
CA THR A 23 15.77 12.88 -12.38
C THR A 23 15.58 14.14 -13.22
N GLY A 24 14.67 15.03 -12.81
CA GLY A 24 14.37 16.30 -13.44
C GLY A 24 13.08 16.91 -12.90
N SER A 25 12.76 18.07 -13.39
CA SER A 25 11.49 18.75 -13.11
C SER A 25 10.87 19.27 -14.39
N ALA A 26 9.54 19.34 -14.41
CA ALA A 26 8.79 19.87 -15.54
C ALA A 26 7.57 20.65 -15.09
N THR A 27 7.14 21.58 -15.93
CA THR A 27 5.88 22.28 -15.74
C THR A 27 4.83 21.63 -16.64
N GLY A 28 3.68 21.27 -16.04
CA GLY A 28 2.57 20.66 -16.77
C GLY A 28 1.24 21.33 -16.45
N HIS A 29 0.25 20.98 -17.26
CA HIS A 29 -1.14 21.38 -17.09
C HIS A 29 -2.01 20.14 -16.85
N LEU A 30 -3.00 20.28 -16.00
CA LEU A 30 -3.97 19.21 -15.77
C LEU A 30 -4.69 18.92 -17.09
N HIS A 31 -4.68 17.67 -17.52
CA HIS A 31 -5.30 17.26 -18.78
C HIS A 31 -6.77 16.93 -18.62
N GLU A 32 -7.10 16.17 -17.56
CA GLU A 32 -8.48 15.79 -17.26
C GLU A 32 -8.83 16.09 -15.82
N LYS A 33 -10.13 16.31 -15.56
CA LYS A 33 -10.66 16.44 -14.21
C LYS A 33 -10.67 15.08 -13.55
N VAL A 34 -9.65 14.83 -12.78
CA VAL A 34 -9.45 13.57 -12.05
C VAL A 34 -9.64 13.84 -10.56
N ASN A 35 -9.90 12.80 -9.79
CA ASN A 35 -9.91 12.90 -8.34
C ASN A 35 -8.48 13.04 -7.81
N ASP A 36 -8.33 13.41 -6.54
CA ASP A 36 -7.02 13.61 -5.92
C ASP A 36 -6.13 12.35 -5.95
N MET A 37 -6.74 11.18 -6.11
CA MET A 37 -6.03 9.90 -6.16
C MET A 37 -5.42 9.58 -7.53
N LYS A 38 -6.03 10.08 -8.61
CA LYS A 38 -5.57 9.86 -9.99
C LYS A 38 -5.64 11.16 -10.75
N MET A 39 -4.59 11.47 -11.48
CA MET A 39 -4.54 12.66 -12.33
C MET A 39 -3.80 12.39 -13.62
N SER A 40 -4.24 13.06 -14.68
CA SER A 40 -3.52 13.11 -15.95
C SER A 40 -2.96 14.51 -16.17
N VAL A 41 -1.69 14.56 -16.49
CA VAL A 41 -0.96 15.82 -16.68
C VAL A 41 -0.36 15.88 -18.07
N LYS A 42 -0.65 16.96 -18.79
CA LYS A 42 -0.09 17.23 -20.11
C LYS A 42 1.14 18.12 -19.99
N MET A 43 2.23 17.70 -20.63
CA MET A 43 3.53 18.36 -20.60
C MET A 43 4.11 18.45 -22.01
N PRO A 44 5.07 19.37 -22.29
CA PRO A 44 5.75 19.43 -23.58
C PRO A 44 6.60 18.17 -23.82
N SER A 45 6.76 17.78 -25.07
CA SER A 45 7.53 16.59 -25.49
C SER A 45 9.00 16.62 -25.07
N SER A 46 9.56 17.80 -24.82
CA SER A 46 10.95 17.97 -24.38
C SER A 46 11.28 17.22 -23.07
N VAL A 47 10.25 16.92 -22.24
CA VAL A 47 10.43 16.20 -20.97
C VAL A 47 10.32 14.68 -21.10
N PHE A 48 10.12 14.17 -22.31
CA PHE A 48 9.91 12.73 -22.56
C PHE A 48 11.03 11.85 -21.95
N ASN A 49 12.29 12.22 -22.13
CA ASN A 49 13.42 11.47 -21.56
C ASN A 49 13.40 11.43 -20.03
N THR A 50 12.95 12.51 -19.38
CA THR A 50 12.82 12.57 -17.93
C THR A 50 11.69 11.65 -17.45
N VAL A 51 10.55 11.65 -18.16
CA VAL A 51 9.41 10.79 -17.86
C VAL A 51 9.78 9.33 -17.98
N THR A 52 10.43 8.92 -19.07
CA THR A 52 10.82 7.52 -19.31
C THR A 52 11.88 7.00 -18.34
N ALA A 53 12.75 7.88 -17.83
CA ALA A 53 13.77 7.54 -16.84
C ALA A 53 13.23 7.43 -15.41
N SER A 54 11.98 7.85 -15.16
CA SER A 54 11.38 8.00 -13.84
C SER A 54 10.19 7.04 -13.66
N ASN A 55 9.89 6.73 -12.41
CA ASN A 55 8.69 5.95 -12.05
C ASN A 55 7.88 6.60 -10.93
N TYR A 56 8.35 7.75 -10.43
CA TYR A 56 7.77 8.39 -9.26
C TYR A 56 7.81 9.91 -9.40
N VAL A 57 6.79 10.59 -8.93
CA VAL A 57 6.61 12.03 -9.15
C VAL A 57 6.07 12.72 -7.90
N PHE A 58 6.66 13.85 -7.54
CA PHE A 58 6.08 14.78 -6.57
C PHE A 58 5.38 15.90 -7.33
N VAL A 59 4.15 16.20 -6.96
CA VAL A 59 3.32 17.24 -7.58
C VAL A 59 3.15 18.39 -6.58
N ASP A 60 3.66 19.56 -6.95
CA ASP A 60 3.65 20.74 -6.10
C ASP A 60 2.21 21.25 -5.79
N LEU A 61 1.29 21.14 -6.72
CA LEU A 61 -0.09 21.60 -6.55
C LEU A 61 -0.83 20.86 -5.43
N THR A 62 -0.64 19.55 -5.34
CA THR A 62 -1.32 18.69 -4.36
C THR A 62 -0.46 18.39 -3.14
N GLN A 63 0.82 18.80 -3.14
CA GLN A 63 1.82 18.46 -2.12
C GLN A 63 1.88 16.94 -1.85
N ALA A 64 1.71 16.14 -2.89
CA ALA A 64 1.56 14.69 -2.80
C ALA A 64 2.52 13.96 -3.75
N TYR A 65 2.76 12.71 -3.41
CA TYR A 65 3.59 11.81 -4.19
C TYR A 65 2.72 10.86 -5.02
N TYR A 66 3.18 10.58 -6.24
CA TYR A 66 2.45 9.76 -7.20
C TYR A 66 3.38 8.73 -7.86
N TYR A 67 2.82 7.56 -8.14
CA TYR A 67 3.41 6.62 -9.09
C TYR A 67 3.09 7.04 -10.51
N LEU A 68 4.03 6.89 -11.40
CA LEU A 68 3.81 7.02 -12.84
C LEU A 68 3.23 5.69 -13.34
N GLU A 69 1.92 5.66 -13.64
CA GLU A 69 1.21 4.46 -14.10
C GLU A 69 1.44 4.20 -15.58
N SER A 70 1.26 5.22 -16.39
CA SER A 70 1.47 5.20 -17.83
C SER A 70 1.76 6.58 -18.39
N TYR A 71 2.25 6.62 -19.60
CA TYR A 71 2.37 7.85 -20.36
C TYR A 71 2.00 7.62 -21.82
N ASP A 72 1.43 8.63 -22.43
CA ASP A 72 1.05 8.67 -23.85
C ASP A 72 1.71 9.88 -24.51
N VAL A 73 2.01 9.75 -25.81
CA VAL A 73 2.58 10.85 -26.58
C VAL A 73 1.58 11.26 -27.63
N GLU A 74 1.14 12.50 -27.57
CA GLU A 74 0.15 13.04 -28.47
C GLU A 74 0.54 14.46 -28.93
N ASN A 75 0.61 14.66 -30.25
CA ASN A 75 0.76 16.00 -30.88
C ASN A 75 1.83 16.86 -30.18
N ASP A 76 3.06 16.39 -30.12
CA ASP A 76 4.18 17.08 -29.48
C ASP A 76 4.05 17.36 -27.97
N CYS A 77 3.18 16.60 -27.32
CA CYS A 77 3.00 16.62 -25.87
C CYS A 77 3.11 15.22 -25.29
N VAL A 78 3.48 15.14 -24.02
CA VAL A 78 3.45 13.92 -23.22
C VAL A 78 2.34 14.05 -22.20
N ILE A 79 1.43 13.07 -22.18
CA ILE A 79 0.38 12.94 -21.17
C ILE A 79 0.84 11.86 -20.19
N VAL A 80 0.90 12.21 -18.92
CA VAL A 80 1.36 11.30 -17.86
C VAL A 80 0.20 11.00 -16.94
N ASN A 81 -0.09 9.72 -16.76
CA ASN A 81 -1.11 9.24 -15.84
C ASN A 81 -0.47 8.87 -14.49
N LEU A 82 -0.94 9.53 -13.45
CA LEU A 82 -0.39 9.47 -12.11
C LEU A 82 -1.39 8.89 -11.12
N VAL A 83 -0.91 8.02 -10.23
CA VAL A 83 -1.69 7.44 -9.13
C VAL A 83 -1.03 7.79 -7.80
N MET A 84 -1.79 8.36 -6.87
CA MET A 84 -1.28 8.82 -5.59
C MET A 84 -0.67 7.69 -4.75
N ASP A 85 0.52 7.92 -4.24
CA ASP A 85 1.09 7.12 -3.15
C ASP A 85 0.61 7.68 -1.80
N VAL A 86 -0.49 7.14 -1.33
CA VAL A 86 -1.11 7.52 -0.05
C VAL A 86 -0.14 7.26 1.12
N ARG A 87 0.65 6.20 1.05
CA ARG A 87 1.57 5.82 2.13
C ARG A 87 2.68 6.84 2.31
N LYS A 88 3.35 7.24 1.24
CA LYS A 88 4.41 8.24 1.30
C LYS A 88 3.86 9.62 1.59
N THR A 89 2.75 9.99 0.95
CA THR A 89 2.12 11.31 1.13
C THR A 89 1.70 11.54 2.58
N PHE A 90 1.11 10.54 3.23
CA PHE A 90 0.62 10.63 4.60
C PHE A 90 1.52 9.93 5.63
N ALA A 91 2.77 9.64 5.28
CA ALA A 91 3.68 8.86 6.12
C ALA A 91 3.84 9.42 7.54
N SER A 92 3.97 10.74 7.69
CA SER A 92 4.08 11.38 8.99
C SER A 92 2.81 11.27 9.82
N GLN A 93 1.65 11.41 9.18
CA GLN A 93 0.36 11.28 9.84
C GLN A 93 0.12 9.83 10.28
N ILE A 94 0.43 8.87 9.43
CA ILE A 94 0.32 7.43 9.74
C ILE A 94 1.23 7.06 10.91
N LYS A 95 2.48 7.54 10.92
CA LYS A 95 3.44 7.27 12.01
C LYS A 95 3.02 7.86 13.35
N ASN A 96 2.31 8.99 13.32
CA ASN A 96 1.85 9.69 14.52
C ASN A 96 0.43 9.29 14.96
N MET A 97 -0.22 8.38 14.23
CA MET A 97 -1.56 7.92 14.57
C MET A 97 -1.51 7.04 15.81
N THR A 98 -2.34 7.37 16.80
CA THR A 98 -2.55 6.51 17.97
C THR A 98 -3.53 5.41 17.59
N VAL A 99 -3.07 4.16 17.61
CA VAL A 99 -3.89 2.99 17.30
C VAL A 99 -4.01 2.12 18.55
N THR A 100 -5.23 1.76 18.91
CA THR A 100 -5.46 0.75 19.95
C THR A 100 -5.57 -0.61 19.26
N ILE A 101 -4.61 -1.48 19.56
CA ILE A 101 -4.62 -2.86 19.08
C ILE A 101 -4.99 -3.74 20.26
N SER A 102 -6.12 -4.43 20.19
CA SER A 102 -6.50 -5.46 21.16
C SER A 102 -6.45 -6.83 20.49
N ARG A 103 -5.79 -7.76 21.13
CA ARG A 103 -5.80 -9.18 20.77
C ARG A 103 -6.69 -9.89 21.76
N ASN A 104 -7.70 -10.59 21.26
CA ASN A 104 -8.58 -11.37 22.10
C ASN A 104 -8.19 -12.85 22.01
N GLU A 105 -8.13 -13.51 23.15
CA GLU A 105 -7.82 -14.94 23.27
C GLU A 105 -8.98 -15.80 22.76
N ASN A 106 -10.19 -15.27 22.81
CA ASN A 106 -11.40 -15.93 22.30
C ASN A 106 -11.81 -15.36 20.94
N MET A 107 -12.05 -16.24 19.98
CA MET A 107 -12.38 -15.93 18.60
C MET A 107 -13.68 -15.12 18.38
N LYS A 108 -14.47 -14.86 19.39
CA LYS A 108 -15.69 -14.07 19.32
C LYS A 108 -15.63 -12.89 20.28
N ASN A 109 -15.05 -11.82 19.84
CA ASN A 109 -15.27 -10.54 20.50
C ASN A 109 -16.45 -9.83 19.85
N GLY A 110 -17.63 -9.86 20.47
CA GLY A 110 -18.83 -9.19 19.98
C GLY A 110 -18.73 -7.66 19.92
N TYR A 111 -17.63 -7.08 20.44
CA TYR A 111 -17.37 -5.65 20.48
C TYR A 111 -16.39 -5.15 19.41
N LEU A 112 -15.66 -6.06 18.76
CA LEU A 112 -14.72 -5.74 17.69
C LEU A 112 -15.23 -6.41 16.39
N SER A 113 -16.06 -5.67 15.68
CA SER A 113 -16.43 -6.03 14.31
C SER A 113 -15.44 -5.36 13.36
N ASP A 114 -14.27 -5.94 13.19
CA ASP A 114 -13.32 -5.49 12.18
C ASP A 114 -13.38 -6.46 11.01
N THR A 115 -14.06 -6.05 9.95
CA THR A 115 -14.18 -6.81 8.70
C THR A 115 -12.87 -6.94 7.94
N GLY A 116 -11.85 -6.15 8.30
CA GLY A 116 -10.50 -6.19 7.72
C GLY A 116 -9.57 -7.20 8.41
N TYR A 117 -9.95 -7.73 9.57
CA TYR A 117 -9.14 -8.65 10.36
C TYR A 117 -9.78 -10.04 10.39
N ASN A 118 -9.58 -10.81 9.35
CA ASN A 118 -9.89 -12.24 9.37
C ASN A 118 -8.80 -12.97 10.15
N ALA A 119 -9.02 -13.22 11.43
CA ALA A 119 -8.24 -14.20 12.18
C ALA A 119 -8.56 -15.59 11.59
N LEU A 120 -7.62 -16.14 10.83
CA LEU A 120 -7.68 -17.54 10.44
C LEU A 120 -7.56 -18.39 11.71
N ALA A 121 -8.68 -18.92 12.17
CA ALA A 121 -8.68 -19.93 13.20
C ALA A 121 -8.12 -21.23 12.62
N TYR A 122 -6.99 -21.64 13.11
CA TYR A 122 -6.46 -22.97 12.83
C TYR A 122 -7.04 -23.94 13.88
N GLU A 123 -8.03 -24.72 13.51
CA GLU A 123 -8.41 -25.90 14.26
C GLU A 123 -7.48 -27.06 13.87
N GLY A 124 -6.52 -27.32 14.72
CA GLY A 124 -5.68 -28.50 14.58
C GLY A 124 -6.21 -29.63 15.47
N ILE A 125 -6.84 -30.64 14.88
CA ILE A 125 -7.16 -31.86 15.61
C ILE A 125 -5.91 -32.76 15.59
N GLN A 126 -5.29 -32.96 16.74
CA GLN A 126 -4.21 -33.93 16.88
C GLN A 126 -4.76 -35.24 17.40
N TYR A 127 -4.66 -36.29 16.60
CA TYR A 127 -4.95 -37.63 17.03
C TYR A 127 -3.68 -38.26 17.62
N LYS A 128 -3.72 -38.67 18.89
CA LYS A 128 -2.66 -39.41 19.53
C LYS A 128 -3.10 -40.86 19.70
N THR A 129 -2.47 -41.77 18.99
CA THR A 129 -2.70 -43.20 19.12
C THR A 129 -1.79 -43.76 20.23
N PHE A 130 -2.35 -44.39 21.21
CA PHE A 130 -1.58 -45.08 22.25
C PHE A 130 -1.33 -46.52 21.80
N PRO A 131 -0.08 -46.99 21.86
CA PRO A 131 0.30 -48.33 21.37
C PRO A 131 -0.31 -49.49 22.19
N ASN A 132 -0.76 -49.25 23.40
CA ASN A 132 -1.45 -50.22 24.24
C ASN A 132 -2.91 -49.80 24.39
N ALA A 133 -3.83 -50.72 24.16
CA ALA A 133 -5.23 -50.50 24.43
C ALA A 133 -5.40 -50.10 25.93
N LEU A 134 -6.25 -49.10 26.16
CA LEU A 134 -6.62 -48.73 27.51
C LEU A 134 -7.43 -49.89 28.11
N ASP A 135 -6.78 -50.68 28.94
CA ASP A 135 -7.46 -51.66 29.81
C ASP A 135 -8.14 -50.88 30.92
N ASP A 136 -9.41 -51.04 31.05
CA ASP A 136 -10.33 -50.43 31.99
C ASP A 136 -10.59 -48.93 31.88
N ALA A 137 -11.82 -48.65 31.56
CA ALA A 137 -12.35 -47.42 31.06
C ALA A 137 -12.40 -46.28 32.10
N SER A 138 -11.34 -45.52 32.22
CA SER A 138 -11.42 -44.16 32.76
C SER A 138 -11.04 -43.17 31.67
N TYR A 139 -12.02 -42.57 31.03
CA TYR A 139 -11.80 -41.56 30.03
C TYR A 139 -11.71 -40.19 30.72
N ILE A 140 -10.58 -39.51 30.59
CA ILE A 140 -10.44 -38.13 31.00
C ILE A 140 -10.36 -37.32 29.70
N LEU A 141 -11.41 -36.56 29.38
CA LEU A 141 -11.40 -35.58 28.32
C LEU A 141 -10.87 -34.27 28.88
N VAL A 142 -9.66 -33.90 28.52
CA VAL A 142 -9.11 -32.56 28.81
C VAL A 142 -9.25 -31.73 27.59
N THR A 143 -10.16 -30.75 27.61
CA THR A 143 -10.25 -29.71 26.63
C THR A 143 -9.45 -28.53 27.13
N VAL A 144 -8.39 -28.15 26.41
CA VAL A 144 -7.65 -26.91 26.60
C VAL A 144 -8.15 -25.93 25.55
N GLY A 145 -8.81 -24.86 26.00
CA GLY A 145 -9.28 -23.76 25.18
C GLY A 145 -8.25 -22.64 25.11
#